data_e12567cd15ae558c7a650a84c5862037
#
_entry.id   e12567cd15ae558c7a650a84c5862037
#
_cell.length_a   1.000
_cell.length_b   1.000
_cell.length_c   1.000
_cell.angle_alpha   90.00
_cell.angle_beta   90.00
_cell.angle_gamma   90.00
#
_symmetry.space_group_name_H-M   'P 1'
#
loop_
_entity.id
_entity.type
_entity.pdbx_description
1 polymer ?
#
loop_
_entity_poly.entity_id
_entity_poly.type
_entity_poly.pdbx_seq_one_letter_code
_entity_poly.pdbx_strand_id
1 'polypeptide(L)'
;MSYSVSTLLIRNLRDVFGENDPARRRAAIDEIYTEDCVFYDPSKGVYRGRDEIDRIAGAIKATHPDFRYQPITEPAESGNGGLVRWVSGRPGEAPAYAGTDFIIAQDGRIAAVYLFFDKLP
;
A
#
# COMPACT_ATOMS: atom_id res chain seq x y z
N MET A 1 6.99 15.16 -9.80
CA MET A 1 5.99 14.59 -10.72
C MET A 1 4.75 14.19 -9.94
N SER A 2 3.58 14.50 -10.47
CA SER A 2 2.30 14.15 -9.84
C SER A 2 1.73 12.88 -10.44
N TYR A 3 1.17 12.03 -9.58
CA TYR A 3 0.49 10.82 -10.00
C TYR A 3 -1.00 10.92 -9.70
N SER A 4 -1.82 10.25 -10.50
CA SER A 4 -3.24 10.11 -10.19
C SER A 4 -3.42 9.27 -8.92
N VAL A 5 -4.56 9.43 -8.25
CA VAL A 5 -4.89 8.63 -7.07
C VAL A 5 -4.89 7.14 -7.41
N SER A 6 -5.45 6.78 -8.57
CA SER A 6 -5.47 5.38 -9.03
C SER A 6 -4.06 4.81 -9.21
N THR A 7 -3.16 5.58 -9.81
CA THR A 7 -1.76 5.15 -9.98
C THR A 7 -1.07 4.97 -8.63
N LEU A 8 -1.29 5.90 -7.70
CA LEU A 8 -0.71 5.81 -6.36
C LEU A 8 -1.18 4.56 -5.62
N LEU A 9 -2.47 4.23 -5.71
CA LEU A 9 -3.04 3.03 -5.10
C LEU A 9 -2.36 1.77 -5.62
N ILE A 10 -2.22 1.64 -6.93
CA ILE A 10 -1.62 0.46 -7.55
C ILE A 10 -0.11 0.39 -7.25
N ARG A 11 0.59 1.51 -7.34
CA ARG A 11 2.03 1.54 -7.05
C ARG A 11 2.32 1.18 -5.60
N ASN A 12 1.47 1.61 -4.67
CA ASN A 12 1.63 1.26 -3.27
C ASN A 12 1.58 -0.26 -3.05
N LEU A 13 0.64 -0.94 -3.70
CA LEU A 13 0.53 -2.39 -3.61
C LEU A 13 1.71 -3.10 -4.29
N ARG A 14 2.09 -2.65 -5.47
CA ARG A 14 3.10 -3.34 -6.29
C ARG A 14 4.52 -3.00 -5.89
N ASP A 15 4.80 -1.70 -5.69
CA ASP A 15 6.18 -1.20 -5.58
C ASP A 15 6.62 -0.96 -4.14
N VAL A 16 5.70 -0.94 -3.18
CA VAL A 16 6.01 -0.78 -1.76
C VAL A 16 5.75 -2.09 -1.02
N PHE A 17 4.50 -2.47 -0.84
CA PHE A 17 4.16 -3.67 -0.07
C PHE A 17 4.43 -4.97 -0.82
N GLY A 18 4.46 -4.93 -2.13
CA GLY A 18 4.79 -6.07 -2.99
C GLY A 18 6.26 -6.17 -3.41
N GLU A 19 7.10 -5.21 -3.02
CA GLU A 19 8.50 -5.17 -3.47
C GLU A 19 9.44 -5.79 -2.45
N ASN A 20 10.18 -6.81 -2.86
CA ASN A 20 11.15 -7.51 -2.01
C ASN A 20 12.47 -6.78 -1.87
N ASP A 21 12.89 -6.05 -2.91
CA ASP A 21 14.18 -5.37 -2.88
C ASP A 21 14.10 -4.10 -2.02
N PRO A 22 14.89 -4.00 -0.93
CA PRO A 22 14.78 -2.86 -0.02
C PRO A 22 15.11 -1.52 -0.69
N ALA A 23 16.06 -1.49 -1.61
CA ALA A 23 16.46 -0.25 -2.28
C ALA A 23 15.36 0.23 -3.24
N ARG A 24 14.75 -0.67 -4.01
CA ARG A 24 13.64 -0.31 -4.89
C ARG A 24 12.42 0.12 -4.10
N ARG A 25 12.12 -0.57 -3.01
CA ARG A 25 11.00 -0.22 -2.14
C ARG A 25 11.17 1.17 -1.57
N ARG A 26 12.35 1.49 -1.04
CA ARG A 26 12.62 2.82 -0.50
C ARG A 26 12.52 3.91 -1.58
N ALA A 27 13.04 3.65 -2.76
CA ALA A 27 12.95 4.60 -3.86
C ALA A 27 11.48 4.87 -4.23
N ALA A 28 10.64 3.84 -4.27
CA ALA A 28 9.21 4.01 -4.52
C ALA A 28 8.53 4.82 -3.42
N ILE A 29 8.84 4.55 -2.16
CA ILE A 29 8.29 5.29 -1.02
C ILE A 29 8.65 6.78 -1.13
N ASP A 30 9.90 7.09 -1.42
CA ASP A 30 10.35 8.49 -1.55
C ASP A 30 9.66 9.21 -2.72
N GLU A 31 9.25 8.46 -3.73
CA GLU A 31 8.58 9.01 -4.90
C GLU A 31 7.09 9.21 -4.70
N ILE A 32 6.39 8.25 -4.07
CA ILE A 32 4.92 8.27 -4.04
C ILE A 32 4.31 8.70 -2.70
N TYR A 33 5.10 8.83 -1.64
CA TYR A 33 4.61 9.29 -0.33
C TYR A 33 5.12 10.69 0.00
N THR A 34 4.31 11.47 0.72
CA THR A 34 4.80 12.72 1.30
C THR A 34 5.72 12.43 2.47
N GLU A 35 6.56 13.41 2.86
CA GLU A 35 7.46 13.24 4.01
C GLU A 35 6.71 13.04 5.33
N ASP A 36 5.57 13.70 5.47
CA ASP A 36 4.75 13.67 6.67
C ASP A 36 3.57 12.70 6.56
N CYS A 37 3.69 11.69 5.69
CA CYS A 37 2.64 10.70 5.48
C CYS A 37 2.28 9.95 6.76
N VAL A 38 1.07 9.43 6.78
CA VAL A 38 0.58 8.62 7.90
C VAL A 38 -0.12 7.37 7.38
N PHE A 39 0.09 6.26 8.06
CA PHE A 39 -0.52 4.96 7.73
C PHE A 39 -1.30 4.47 8.94
N TYR A 40 -2.59 4.24 8.75
CA TYR A 40 -3.47 3.72 9.80
C TYR A 40 -3.70 2.23 9.58
N ASP A 41 -3.20 1.41 10.50
CA ASP A 41 -3.39 -0.05 10.52
C ASP A 41 -4.39 -0.38 11.63
N PRO A 42 -5.54 -0.99 11.31
CA PRO A 42 -6.58 -1.21 12.32
C PRO A 42 -6.17 -2.19 13.43
N SER A 43 -5.15 -3.01 13.18
CA SER A 43 -4.71 -4.00 14.16
C SER A 43 -3.43 -3.61 14.89
N LYS A 44 -2.61 -2.73 14.33
CA LYS A 44 -1.28 -2.43 14.89
C LYS A 44 -1.06 -0.96 15.25
N GLY A 45 -1.91 -0.06 14.77
CA GLY A 45 -1.85 1.35 15.15
C GLY A 45 -1.46 2.28 14.02
N VAL A 46 -0.76 3.35 14.37
CA VAL A 46 -0.47 4.44 13.44
C VAL A 46 1.02 4.55 13.20
N TYR A 47 1.41 4.65 11.93
CA TYR A 47 2.80 4.80 11.52
C TYR A 47 2.96 6.12 10.80
N ARG A 48 3.98 6.92 11.19
CA ARG A 48 4.17 8.26 10.65
C ARG A 48 5.52 8.37 9.97
N GLY A 49 5.52 8.92 8.75
CA GLY A 49 6.72 9.20 7.99
C GLY A 49 7.18 8.02 7.13
N ARG A 50 8.05 8.35 6.17
CA ARG A 50 8.55 7.38 5.18
C ARG A 50 9.35 6.25 5.80
N ASP A 51 10.14 6.54 6.83
CA ASP A 51 10.95 5.52 7.48
C ASP A 51 10.09 4.43 8.10
N GLU A 52 8.96 4.79 8.71
CA GLU A 52 8.04 3.83 9.29
C GLU A 52 7.29 3.03 8.23
N ILE A 53 6.91 3.65 7.12
CA ILE A 53 6.31 2.92 5.99
C ILE A 53 7.29 1.86 5.49
N ASP A 54 8.55 2.24 5.30
CA ASP A 54 9.59 1.31 4.84
C ASP A 54 9.80 0.17 5.84
N ARG A 55 9.83 0.49 7.13
CA ARG A 55 9.99 -0.51 8.19
C ARG A 55 8.87 -1.55 8.17
N ILE A 56 7.61 -1.11 8.13
CA ILE A 56 6.47 -2.04 8.17
C ILE A 56 6.36 -2.85 6.88
N ALA A 57 6.58 -2.23 5.72
CA ALA A 57 6.56 -2.95 4.45
C ALA A 57 7.68 -4.00 4.40
N GLY A 58 8.87 -3.65 4.87
CA GLY A 58 10.00 -4.58 4.96
C GLY A 58 9.74 -5.74 5.90
N ALA A 59 9.12 -5.47 7.05
CA ALA A 59 8.78 -6.52 8.01
C ALA A 59 7.77 -7.52 7.43
N ILE A 60 6.77 -7.03 6.71
CA ILE A 60 5.78 -7.88 6.03
C ILE A 60 6.47 -8.76 4.99
N LYS A 61 7.34 -8.19 4.16
CA LYS A 61 8.05 -8.94 3.11
C LYS A 61 9.05 -9.93 3.71
N ALA A 62 9.65 -9.63 4.85
CA ALA A 62 10.54 -10.57 5.54
C ALA A 62 9.76 -11.78 6.06
N THR A 63 8.53 -11.57 6.53
CA THR A 63 7.66 -12.66 7.03
C THR A 63 7.06 -13.46 5.88
N HIS A 64 6.66 -12.78 4.79
CA HIS A 64 5.98 -13.38 3.65
C HIS A 64 6.65 -12.96 2.34
N PRO A 65 7.90 -13.42 2.06
CA PRO A 65 8.65 -12.93 0.90
C PRO A 65 8.03 -13.31 -0.45
N ASP A 66 7.22 -14.36 -0.50
CA ASP A 66 6.58 -14.85 -1.71
C ASP A 66 5.12 -14.36 -1.87
N PHE A 67 4.61 -13.57 -0.93
CA PHE A 67 3.26 -13.01 -1.04
C PHE A 67 3.24 -11.87 -2.06
N ARG A 68 2.20 -11.86 -2.87
CA ARG A 68 1.93 -10.80 -3.82
C ARG A 68 0.62 -10.12 -3.48
N TYR A 69 0.55 -8.83 -3.74
CA TYR A 69 -0.66 -8.04 -3.59
C TYR A 69 -1.30 -7.90 -4.96
N GLN A 70 -2.57 -8.28 -5.06
CA GLN A 70 -3.28 -8.24 -6.33
C GLN A 70 -4.57 -7.44 -6.18
N PRO A 71 -4.75 -6.36 -6.96
CA PRO A 71 -6.03 -5.66 -6.98
C PRO A 71 -7.14 -6.58 -7.49
N ILE A 72 -8.30 -6.56 -6.83
CA ILE A 72 -9.47 -7.32 -7.27
C ILE A 72 -10.60 -6.43 -7.76
N THR A 73 -10.41 -5.13 -7.69
CA THR A 73 -11.32 -4.13 -8.29
C THR A 73 -10.49 -3.10 -9.02
N GLU A 74 -11.12 -2.35 -9.92
CA GLU A 74 -10.51 -1.14 -10.44
C GLU A 74 -10.42 -0.11 -9.31
N PRO A 75 -9.33 0.67 -9.24
CA PRO A 75 -9.28 1.76 -8.28
C PRO A 75 -10.40 2.78 -8.54
N ALA A 76 -11.00 3.29 -7.48
CA ALA A 76 -12.01 4.33 -7.55
C ALA A 76 -11.44 5.62 -6.95
N GLU A 77 -11.71 6.75 -7.62
CA GLU A 77 -11.25 8.06 -7.17
C GLU A 77 -12.42 8.99 -6.92
N SER A 78 -12.25 9.88 -5.95
CA SER A 78 -13.15 10.98 -5.71
C SER A 78 -12.35 12.11 -5.06
N GLY A 79 -12.25 13.26 -5.75
CA GLY A 79 -11.40 14.35 -5.27
C GLY A 79 -9.95 13.91 -5.12
N ASN A 80 -9.38 14.14 -3.95
CA ASN A 80 -8.02 13.72 -3.62
C ASN A 80 -7.96 12.37 -2.89
N GLY A 81 -9.09 11.66 -2.82
CA GLY A 81 -9.18 10.36 -2.16
C GLY A 81 -9.49 9.25 -3.15
N GLY A 82 -9.20 8.03 -2.75
CA GLY A 82 -9.55 6.87 -3.54
C GLY A 82 -9.27 5.57 -2.81
N LEU A 83 -9.82 4.51 -3.36
CA LEU A 83 -9.68 3.20 -2.76
C LEU A 83 -9.49 2.12 -3.80
N VAL A 84 -8.89 1.01 -3.37
CA VAL A 84 -8.77 -0.21 -4.15
C VAL A 84 -8.88 -1.41 -3.20
N ARG A 85 -9.59 -2.43 -3.64
CA ARG A 85 -9.65 -3.70 -2.91
C ARG A 85 -8.59 -4.65 -3.44
N TRP A 86 -7.97 -5.39 -2.55
CA TRP A 86 -6.87 -6.28 -2.90
C TRP A 86 -6.95 -7.60 -2.11
N VAL A 87 -6.26 -8.60 -2.65
CA VAL A 87 -5.96 -9.85 -1.94
C VAL A 87 -4.45 -10.05 -1.92
N SER A 88 -3.97 -10.81 -0.94
CA SER A 88 -2.55 -11.11 -0.80
C SER A 88 -2.34 -12.56 -0.43
N GLY A 89 -1.34 -13.19 -1.04
CA GLY A 89 -0.98 -14.57 -0.79
C GLY A 89 0.08 -15.04 -1.76
N ARG A 90 0.36 -16.32 -1.72
CA ARG A 90 1.31 -16.95 -2.64
C ARG A 90 0.69 -17.10 -4.03
N PRO A 91 1.49 -16.89 -5.09
CA PRO A 91 0.99 -17.12 -6.45
C PRO A 91 0.44 -18.53 -6.62
N GLY A 92 -0.74 -18.64 -7.25
CA GLY A 92 -1.36 -19.92 -7.51
C GLY A 92 -2.10 -20.56 -6.35
N GLU A 93 -2.07 -19.93 -5.17
CA GLU A 93 -2.79 -20.41 -3.98
C GLU A 93 -3.96 -19.47 -3.65
N ALA A 94 -4.87 -19.96 -2.81
CA ALA A 94 -5.96 -19.12 -2.31
C ALA A 94 -5.37 -17.96 -1.49
N PRO A 95 -6.00 -16.76 -1.53
CA PRO A 95 -5.51 -15.64 -0.77
C PRO A 95 -5.44 -15.90 0.73
N ALA A 96 -4.38 -15.43 1.37
CA ALA A 96 -4.23 -15.48 2.82
C ALA A 96 -4.83 -14.26 3.51
N TYR A 97 -4.84 -13.11 2.82
CA TYR A 97 -5.36 -11.85 3.33
C TYR A 97 -6.17 -11.13 2.26
N ALA A 98 -7.12 -10.33 2.71
CA ALA A 98 -7.86 -9.41 1.85
C ALA A 98 -8.01 -8.08 2.56
N GLY A 99 -7.97 -7.00 1.79
CA GLY A 99 -8.10 -5.68 2.37
C GLY A 99 -8.55 -4.64 1.36
N THR A 100 -8.79 -3.46 1.89
CA THR A 100 -9.06 -2.24 1.12
C THR A 100 -8.10 -1.17 1.61
N ASP A 101 -7.39 -0.55 0.67
CA ASP A 101 -6.61 0.65 0.93
C ASP A 101 -7.42 1.85 0.49
N PHE A 102 -7.63 2.80 1.40
CA PHE A 102 -8.13 4.12 1.08
C PHE A 102 -7.00 5.11 1.27
N ILE A 103 -6.74 5.95 0.29
CA ILE A 103 -5.68 6.95 0.40
C ILE A 103 -6.23 8.37 0.24
N ILE A 104 -5.54 9.31 0.89
CA ILE A 104 -5.66 10.73 0.62
C ILE A 104 -4.35 11.16 -0.04
N ALA A 105 -4.44 11.83 -1.18
CA ALA A 105 -3.29 12.35 -1.90
C ALA A 105 -3.13 13.85 -1.65
N GLN A 106 -1.89 14.32 -1.65
CA GLN A 106 -1.53 15.72 -1.58
C GLN A 106 -0.41 15.97 -2.59
N ASP A 107 -0.66 16.88 -3.52
CA ASP A 107 0.31 17.23 -4.56
C ASP A 107 0.81 16.01 -5.35
N GLY A 108 -0.09 15.06 -5.63
CA GLY A 108 0.22 13.87 -6.42
C GLY A 108 1.02 12.81 -5.68
N ARG A 109 1.03 12.85 -4.35
CA ARG A 109 1.69 11.87 -3.48
C ARG A 109 0.74 11.44 -2.37
N ILE A 110 0.97 10.27 -1.81
CA ILE A 110 0.16 9.73 -0.72
C ILE A 110 0.48 10.47 0.57
N ALA A 111 -0.52 11.15 1.14
CA ALA A 111 -0.41 11.80 2.44
C ALA A 111 -0.91 10.91 3.57
N ALA A 112 -1.91 10.07 3.30
CA ALA A 112 -2.45 9.16 4.30
C ALA A 112 -2.94 7.86 3.63
N VAL A 113 -2.74 6.75 4.33
CA VAL A 113 -3.31 5.45 3.97
C VAL A 113 -4.17 4.97 5.13
N TYR A 114 -5.37 4.56 4.82
CA TYR A 114 -6.29 3.90 5.74
C TYR A 114 -6.48 2.47 5.27
N LEU A 115 -5.95 1.52 6.03
CA LEU A 115 -6.07 0.10 5.73
C LEU A 115 -7.30 -0.47 6.41
N PHE A 116 -8.09 -1.22 5.66
CA PHE A 116 -9.21 -2.01 6.19
C PHE A 116 -8.98 -3.46 5.80
N PHE A 117 -9.11 -4.38 6.76
CA PHE A 117 -9.08 -5.80 6.43
C PHE A 117 -10.49 -6.25 6.07
N ASP A 118 -10.59 -7.00 4.97
CA ASP A 118 -11.85 -7.52 4.46
C ASP A 118 -11.94 -9.01 4.72
N LYS A 119 -13.14 -9.56 4.59
CA LYS A 119 -13.32 -11.00 4.60
C LYS A 119 -12.69 -11.60 3.35
N LEU A 120 -12.09 -12.77 3.50
CA LEU A 120 -11.56 -13.52 2.36
C LEU A 120 -12.70 -13.92 1.41
N PRO A 121 -12.46 -13.87 0.10
CA PRO A 121 -13.46 -14.26 -0.88
C PRO A 121 -13.79 -15.76 -0.83
#